data_e7390b50e4fe0e3c93f675143138ec7c
#
_entry.id   e7390b50e4fe0e3c93f675143138ec7c
#
_cell.length_a   1.000
_cell.length_b   1.000
_cell.length_c   1.000
_cell.angle_alpha   90.00
_cell.angle_beta   90.00
_cell.angle_gamma   90.00
#
_symmetry.space_group_name_H-M   'P 1'
#
loop_
_entity.id
_entity.type
_entity.pdbx_description
1 polymer ?
#
loop_
_entity_poly.entity_id
_entity_poly.type
_entity_poly.pdbx_seq_one_letter_code
_entity_poly.pdbx_strand_id
1 'polypeptide(L)'
;MVKITYISHSCFAVELEHSVLVFDYYQGELPLWDPEKTIYVFASHRHYDHFSKEIFRWTEQYPKIKYILSDDISEASYDASEICRSDLTRIAPNQTETIGNCVIETFRSTDEGVAFLVSCEEKLFYHAGDLNWWHWEEESIDYNRQMRKDYQREIRKLVRKKIDLAFVVLDPRQGGAAFSGIEFFYAERQGKPCVPNAYVERLWIDGSSAYF
;
A
#
# COMPACT_ATOMS: atom_id res chain seq x y z
N MET A 1 20.45 -3.90 0.84
CA MET A 1 19.93 -3.08 1.98
C MET A 1 18.60 -2.51 1.56
N VAL A 2 17.60 -2.52 2.45
CA VAL A 2 16.27 -1.93 2.17
C VAL A 2 16.16 -0.65 2.98
N LYS A 3 15.86 0.48 2.33
CA LYS A 3 15.60 1.76 2.98
C LYS A 3 14.13 2.09 2.87
N ILE A 4 13.48 2.43 3.99
CA ILE A 4 12.08 2.81 4.05
C ILE A 4 12.01 4.27 4.44
N THR A 5 11.21 5.04 3.70
CA THR A 5 10.94 6.43 3.98
C THR A 5 9.42 6.62 4.12
N TYR A 6 8.97 7.10 5.26
CA TYR A 6 7.61 7.61 5.43
C TYR A 6 7.55 9.02 4.84
N ILE A 7 6.60 9.28 3.98
CA ILE A 7 6.44 10.56 3.28
C ILE A 7 5.28 11.35 3.90
N SER A 8 4.09 10.78 3.84
CA SER A 8 2.89 11.40 4.43
C SER A 8 1.73 10.42 4.40
N HIS A 9 0.82 10.46 5.36
CA HIS A 9 -0.40 9.66 5.42
C HIS A 9 -0.12 8.16 5.15
N SER A 10 -0.67 7.60 4.06
CA SER A 10 -0.41 6.22 3.62
C SER A 10 0.77 6.11 2.64
N CYS A 11 1.52 7.22 2.40
CA CYS A 11 2.60 7.24 1.44
C CYS A 11 3.92 6.77 2.06
N PHE A 12 4.43 5.67 1.52
CA PHE A 12 5.74 5.10 1.86
C PHE A 12 6.56 4.87 0.59
N ALA A 13 7.87 5.12 0.69
CA ALA A 13 8.84 4.71 -0.32
C ALA A 13 9.73 3.60 0.24
N VAL A 14 9.90 2.53 -0.54
CA VAL A 14 10.80 1.41 -0.25
C VAL A 14 11.89 1.39 -1.30
N GLU A 15 13.09 1.79 -0.94
CA GLU A 15 14.25 1.79 -1.83
C GLU A 15 15.02 0.49 -1.69
N LEU A 16 15.17 -0.22 -2.82
CA LEU A 16 15.89 -1.46 -2.98
C LEU A 16 17.20 -1.22 -3.75
N GLU A 17 17.90 -2.27 -4.13
CA GLU A 17 19.16 -2.15 -4.86
C GLU A 17 18.95 -1.56 -6.26
N HIS A 18 17.97 -2.06 -7.02
CA HIS A 18 17.71 -1.66 -8.41
C HIS A 18 16.33 -1.02 -8.61
N SER A 19 15.51 -0.98 -7.58
CA SER A 19 14.11 -0.53 -7.66
C SER A 19 13.74 0.40 -6.51
N VAL A 20 12.72 1.21 -6.73
CA VAL A 20 12.02 1.95 -5.68
C VAL A 20 10.52 1.68 -5.81
N LEU A 21 9.88 1.31 -4.72
CA LEU A 21 8.42 1.14 -4.64
C LEU A 21 7.86 2.35 -3.89
N VAL A 22 6.96 3.10 -4.51
CA VAL A 22 6.29 4.26 -3.90
C VAL A 22 4.81 3.95 -3.83
N PHE A 23 4.24 3.96 -2.64
CA PHE A 23 2.83 3.66 -2.41
C PHE A 23 2.06 4.92 -2.04
N ASP A 24 0.87 5.09 -2.63
CA ASP A 24 -0.18 6.06 -2.28
C ASP A 24 0.34 7.50 -2.08
N TYR A 25 1.06 8.01 -3.08
CA TYR A 25 1.54 9.39 -3.04
C TYR A 25 0.41 10.38 -3.36
N TYR A 26 0.21 11.32 -2.44
CA TYR A 26 -0.66 12.46 -2.68
C TYR A 26 0.02 13.81 -2.46
N GLN A 27 0.99 13.88 -1.52
CA GLN A 27 1.80 15.07 -1.23
C GLN A 27 3.06 14.70 -0.44
N GLY A 28 3.95 15.65 -0.27
CA GLY A 28 5.16 15.55 0.55
C GLY A 28 6.44 15.56 -0.29
N GLU A 29 7.57 15.75 0.38
CA GLU A 29 8.88 15.75 -0.25
C GLU A 29 9.37 14.31 -0.46
N LEU A 30 9.82 14.02 -1.67
CA LEU A 30 10.39 12.73 -2.02
C LEU A 30 11.91 12.75 -1.86
N PRO A 31 12.53 11.64 -1.40
CA PRO A 31 13.95 11.47 -1.53
C PRO A 31 14.39 11.54 -3.00
N LEU A 32 15.61 11.97 -3.23
CA LEU A 32 16.22 11.81 -4.54
C LEU A 32 16.75 10.38 -4.67
N TRP A 33 16.27 9.67 -5.68
CA TRP A 33 16.73 8.33 -6.01
C TRP A 33 17.67 8.37 -7.23
N ASP A 34 18.46 7.31 -7.38
CA ASP A 34 19.26 7.11 -8.57
C ASP A 34 18.32 6.93 -9.79
N PRO A 35 18.43 7.78 -10.83
CA PRO A 35 17.59 7.70 -12.04
C PRO A 35 17.78 6.39 -12.83
N GLU A 36 18.83 5.62 -12.56
CA GLU A 36 19.02 4.30 -13.15
C GLU A 36 18.14 3.21 -12.53
N LYS A 37 17.59 3.44 -11.32
CA LYS A 37 16.63 2.54 -10.70
C LYS A 37 15.26 2.57 -11.40
N THR A 38 14.57 1.45 -11.40
CA THR A 38 13.16 1.42 -11.82
C THR A 38 12.27 1.91 -10.68
N ILE A 39 11.45 2.93 -10.95
CA ILE A 39 10.50 3.46 -9.97
C ILE A 39 9.13 2.85 -10.24
N TYR A 40 8.58 2.15 -9.27
CA TYR A 40 7.21 1.61 -9.31
C TYR A 40 6.33 2.46 -8.41
N VAL A 41 5.32 3.10 -9.01
CA VAL A 41 4.38 3.97 -8.32
C VAL A 41 3.02 3.29 -8.24
N PHE A 42 2.58 3.02 -7.03
CA PHE A 42 1.33 2.35 -6.73
C PHE A 42 0.30 3.34 -6.19
N ALA A 43 -0.93 3.26 -6.66
CA ALA A 43 -2.07 3.96 -6.05
C ALA A 43 -3.18 2.95 -5.79
N SER A 44 -3.52 2.80 -4.51
CA SER A 44 -4.47 1.78 -4.03
C SER A 44 -5.91 2.08 -4.40
N HIS A 45 -6.29 3.35 -4.47
CA HIS A 45 -7.63 3.81 -4.85
C HIS A 45 -7.64 5.31 -5.18
N ARG A 46 -8.81 5.79 -5.62
CA ARG A 46 -9.02 7.14 -6.19
C ARG A 46 -9.10 8.28 -5.18
N HIS A 47 -9.15 8.03 -3.86
CA HIS A 47 -9.27 9.10 -2.87
C HIS A 47 -8.07 10.05 -2.93
N TYR A 48 -8.31 11.34 -2.65
CA TYR A 48 -7.32 12.41 -2.84
C TYR A 48 -6.08 12.28 -1.95
N ASP A 49 -6.17 11.55 -0.85
CA ASP A 49 -5.11 11.28 0.12
C ASP A 49 -4.30 9.99 -0.18
N HIS A 50 -4.67 9.28 -1.28
CA HIS A 50 -3.98 8.08 -1.79
C HIS A 50 -3.52 8.23 -3.25
N PHE A 51 -4.00 9.24 -3.96
CA PHE A 51 -3.65 9.46 -5.36
C PHE A 51 -3.52 10.93 -5.71
N SER A 52 -2.39 11.29 -6.32
CA SER A 52 -2.17 12.61 -6.94
C SER A 52 -1.66 12.46 -8.36
N LYS A 53 -2.22 13.21 -9.30
CA LYS A 53 -1.73 13.26 -10.68
C LYS A 53 -0.30 13.82 -10.82
N GLU A 54 0.24 14.44 -9.79
CA GLU A 54 1.63 14.93 -9.76
C GLU A 54 2.66 13.81 -9.99
N ILE A 55 2.31 12.54 -9.68
CA ILE A 55 3.19 11.38 -9.93
C ILE A 55 3.61 11.28 -11.40
N PHE A 56 2.78 11.72 -12.34
CA PHE A 56 3.06 11.61 -13.78
C PHE A 56 4.14 12.57 -14.26
N ARG A 57 4.43 13.65 -13.53
CA ARG A 57 5.55 14.55 -13.81
C ARG A 57 6.90 13.94 -13.48
N TRP A 58 6.95 12.85 -12.74
CA TRP A 58 8.20 12.20 -12.36
C TRP A 58 8.89 11.51 -13.53
N THR A 59 8.20 11.30 -14.66
CA THR A 59 8.80 10.80 -15.91
C THR A 59 9.94 11.69 -16.42
N GLU A 60 9.91 12.98 -16.13
CA GLU A 60 10.98 13.91 -16.50
C GLU A 60 12.30 13.58 -15.79
N GLN A 61 12.22 13.08 -14.56
CA GLN A 61 13.37 12.78 -13.71
C GLN A 61 13.73 11.29 -13.72
N TYR A 62 12.75 10.41 -13.87
CA TYR A 62 12.90 8.96 -13.77
C TYR A 62 12.43 8.27 -15.06
N PRO A 63 13.33 8.02 -16.02
CA PRO A 63 12.96 7.45 -17.32
C PRO A 63 12.48 6.00 -17.24
N LYS A 64 12.82 5.30 -16.16
CA LYS A 64 12.40 3.90 -15.92
C LYS A 64 11.26 3.84 -14.90
N ILE A 65 10.19 4.63 -15.09
CA ILE A 65 9.05 4.66 -14.17
C ILE A 65 7.93 3.74 -14.67
N LYS A 66 7.22 3.11 -13.73
CA LYS A 66 6.04 2.27 -13.96
C LYS A 66 4.94 2.68 -13.00
N TYR A 67 3.73 2.87 -13.51
CA TYR A 67 2.54 3.21 -12.73
C TYR A 67 1.63 2.02 -12.62
N ILE A 68 1.22 1.68 -11.40
CA ILE A 68 0.30 0.60 -11.08
C ILE A 68 -0.86 1.21 -10.31
N LEU A 69 -1.95 1.44 -11.01
CA LEU A 69 -3.11 2.13 -10.46
C LEU A 69 -4.27 1.16 -10.29
N SER A 70 -4.99 1.29 -9.18
CA SER A 70 -6.26 0.58 -9.02
C SER A 70 -7.24 0.94 -10.14
N ASP A 71 -8.07 0.00 -10.54
CA ASP A 71 -9.04 0.17 -11.64
C ASP A 71 -10.17 1.16 -11.34
N ASP A 72 -10.37 1.54 -10.07
CA ASP A 72 -11.29 2.60 -9.67
C ASP A 72 -10.76 4.02 -9.97
N ILE A 73 -9.45 4.19 -10.21
CA ILE A 73 -8.87 5.45 -10.63
C ILE A 73 -9.19 5.68 -12.10
N SER A 74 -10.12 6.59 -12.37
CA SER A 74 -10.59 6.87 -13.73
C SER A 74 -9.51 7.53 -14.60
N GLU A 75 -9.43 7.14 -15.87
CA GLU A 75 -8.58 7.83 -16.86
C GLU A 75 -8.93 9.33 -17.03
N ALA A 76 -10.16 9.72 -16.69
CA ALA A 76 -10.55 11.13 -16.67
C ALA A 76 -9.91 11.92 -15.51
N SER A 77 -9.32 11.23 -14.52
CA SER A 77 -8.65 11.86 -13.38
C SER A 77 -7.25 12.39 -13.70
N TYR A 78 -6.68 11.98 -14.85
CA TYR A 78 -5.34 12.37 -15.30
C TYR A 78 -5.27 12.46 -16.83
N ASP A 79 -4.30 13.21 -17.35
CA ASP A 79 -4.06 13.26 -18.80
C ASP A 79 -3.19 12.07 -19.23
N ALA A 80 -3.84 11.06 -19.80
CA ALA A 80 -3.16 9.86 -20.29
C ALA A 80 -2.28 10.13 -21.53
N SER A 81 -2.36 11.31 -22.15
CA SER A 81 -1.53 11.65 -23.32
C SER A 81 -0.07 11.89 -22.97
N GLU A 82 0.21 12.24 -21.71
CA GLU A 82 1.57 12.49 -21.21
C GLU A 82 2.26 11.21 -20.72
N ILE A 83 1.54 10.07 -20.68
CA ILE A 83 2.05 8.81 -20.14
C ILE A 83 2.22 7.81 -21.27
N CYS A 84 3.40 7.19 -21.36
CA CYS A 84 3.56 6.05 -22.24
C CYS A 84 2.65 4.91 -21.76
N ARG A 85 1.72 4.46 -22.60
CA ARG A 85 0.75 3.41 -22.24
C ARG A 85 1.39 2.10 -21.78
N SER A 86 2.61 1.81 -22.21
CA SER A 86 3.37 0.64 -21.73
C SER A 86 3.88 0.76 -20.30
N ASP A 87 3.85 1.97 -19.73
CA ASP A 87 4.33 2.26 -18.39
C ASP A 87 3.20 2.39 -17.37
N LEU A 88 1.95 2.34 -17.83
CA LEU A 88 0.74 2.42 -17.00
C LEU A 88 -0.03 1.09 -17.03
N THR A 89 -0.19 0.49 -15.87
CA THR A 89 -1.04 -0.68 -15.66
C THR A 89 -2.18 -0.32 -14.73
N ARG A 90 -3.42 -0.65 -15.11
CA ARG A 90 -4.58 -0.61 -14.25
C ARG A 90 -4.88 -2.01 -13.76
N ILE A 91 -5.10 -2.17 -12.47
CA ILE A 91 -5.23 -3.49 -11.84
C ILE A 91 -6.48 -3.54 -10.94
N ALA A 92 -7.31 -4.56 -11.15
CA ALA A 92 -8.50 -4.81 -10.36
C ALA A 92 -8.19 -5.68 -9.11
N PRO A 93 -9.11 -5.76 -8.15
CA PRO A 93 -8.97 -6.69 -7.03
C PRO A 93 -8.83 -8.15 -7.47
N ASN A 94 -8.00 -8.92 -6.77
CA ASN A 94 -7.74 -10.36 -7.00
C ASN A 94 -7.09 -10.66 -8.35
N GLN A 95 -6.24 -9.78 -8.82
CA GLN A 95 -5.41 -9.99 -10.00
C GLN A 95 -3.95 -10.21 -9.60
N THR A 96 -3.20 -10.79 -10.52
CA THR A 96 -1.75 -10.95 -10.41
C THR A 96 -1.12 -10.55 -11.73
N GLU A 97 -0.18 -9.60 -11.68
CA GLU A 97 0.52 -9.07 -12.84
C GLU A 97 2.04 -9.10 -12.61
N THR A 98 2.79 -9.30 -13.69
CA THR A 98 4.25 -9.15 -13.66
C THR A 98 4.62 -7.89 -14.43
N ILE A 99 5.22 -6.93 -13.74
CA ILE A 99 5.60 -5.64 -14.30
C ILE A 99 7.09 -5.42 -14.02
N GLY A 100 7.90 -5.45 -15.07
CA GLY A 100 9.36 -5.41 -14.93
C GLY A 100 9.88 -6.59 -14.11
N ASN A 101 10.57 -6.32 -13.01
CA ASN A 101 11.11 -7.32 -12.09
C ASN A 101 10.23 -7.55 -10.84
N CYS A 102 9.03 -6.97 -10.81
CA CYS A 102 8.09 -7.15 -9.70
C CYS A 102 6.90 -8.03 -10.12
N VAL A 103 6.46 -8.88 -9.19
CA VAL A 103 5.17 -9.59 -9.25
C VAL A 103 4.22 -8.92 -8.27
N ILE A 104 3.07 -8.51 -8.75
CA ILE A 104 2.09 -7.71 -8.01
C ILE A 104 0.80 -8.51 -7.91
N GLU A 105 0.37 -8.82 -6.70
CA GLU A 105 -0.90 -9.47 -6.39
C GLU A 105 -1.78 -8.47 -5.65
N THR A 106 -3.06 -8.39 -6.00
CA THR A 106 -4.01 -7.45 -5.40
C THR A 106 -5.09 -8.14 -4.60
N PHE A 107 -5.58 -7.46 -3.57
CA PHE A 107 -6.69 -7.91 -2.73
C PHE A 107 -7.77 -6.84 -2.74
N ARG A 108 -9.02 -7.25 -2.53
CA ARG A 108 -10.13 -6.30 -2.46
C ARG A 108 -10.07 -5.49 -1.18
N SER A 109 -10.09 -4.17 -1.28
CA SER A 109 -10.24 -3.30 -0.12
C SER A 109 -11.63 -3.46 0.51
N THR A 110 -11.73 -3.11 1.78
CA THR A 110 -12.99 -2.98 2.52
C THR A 110 -13.55 -1.56 2.45
N ASP A 111 -12.80 -0.66 1.84
CA ASP A 111 -13.24 0.64 1.38
C ASP A 111 -13.28 0.64 -0.15
N GLU A 112 -12.41 1.36 -0.84
CA GLU A 112 -12.31 1.41 -2.29
C GLU A 112 -11.00 0.79 -2.79
N GLY A 113 -10.97 0.36 -4.04
CA GLY A 113 -9.79 -0.12 -4.75
C GLY A 113 -9.18 -1.41 -4.20
N VAL A 114 -7.87 -1.40 -4.01
CA VAL A 114 -7.08 -2.60 -3.74
C VAL A 114 -6.04 -2.42 -2.63
N ALA A 115 -5.68 -3.53 -1.98
CA ALA A 115 -4.41 -3.68 -1.28
C ALA A 115 -3.40 -4.38 -2.20
N PHE A 116 -2.11 -4.08 -2.04
CA PHE A 116 -1.02 -4.62 -2.84
C PHE A 116 -0.15 -5.61 -2.07
N LEU A 117 0.22 -6.69 -2.71
CA LEU A 117 1.31 -7.56 -2.30
C LEU A 117 2.33 -7.60 -3.43
N VAL A 118 3.51 -7.05 -3.18
CA VAL A 118 4.54 -6.84 -4.20
C VAL A 118 5.77 -7.68 -3.87
N SER A 119 6.09 -8.63 -4.74
CA SER A 119 7.36 -9.35 -4.72
C SER A 119 8.34 -8.64 -5.64
N CYS A 120 9.43 -8.13 -5.08
CA CYS A 120 10.45 -7.41 -5.82
C CYS A 120 11.82 -7.65 -5.17
N GLU A 121 12.85 -8.01 -5.97
CA GLU A 121 14.22 -8.26 -5.50
C GLU A 121 14.27 -9.23 -4.30
N GLU A 122 13.59 -10.38 -4.42
CA GLU A 122 13.51 -11.44 -3.40
C GLU A 122 12.88 -11.03 -2.07
N LYS A 123 12.20 -9.88 -2.03
CA LYS A 123 11.46 -9.35 -0.89
C LYS A 123 9.97 -9.30 -1.19
N LEU A 124 9.16 -9.43 -0.15
CA LEU A 124 7.71 -9.40 -0.23
C LEU A 124 7.16 -8.27 0.64
N PHE A 125 6.54 -7.30 -0.01
CA PHE A 125 5.98 -6.10 0.59
C PHE A 125 4.46 -6.14 0.55
N TYR A 126 3.80 -5.78 1.64
CA TYR A 126 2.36 -5.63 1.68
C TYR A 126 2.00 -4.18 1.99
N HIS A 127 1.12 -3.59 1.18
CA HIS A 127 0.53 -2.29 1.43
C HIS A 127 -0.99 -2.42 1.44
N ALA A 128 -1.60 -2.10 2.57
CA ALA A 128 -3.05 -2.31 2.78
C ALA A 128 -3.92 -1.35 1.96
N GLY A 129 -3.38 -0.18 1.52
CA GLY A 129 -4.27 0.92 1.16
C GLY A 129 -5.25 1.14 2.31
N ASP A 130 -6.55 1.16 2.02
CA ASP A 130 -7.60 1.25 3.02
C ASP A 130 -8.31 -0.10 3.30
N LEU A 131 -7.63 -1.22 3.03
CA LEU A 131 -8.07 -2.53 3.50
C LEU A 131 -7.89 -2.63 5.01
N ASN A 132 -8.96 -2.40 5.76
CA ASN A 132 -8.98 -2.43 7.21
C ASN A 132 -10.27 -3.05 7.76
N TRP A 133 -10.22 -3.46 9.01
CA TRP A 133 -11.42 -3.82 9.77
C TRP A 133 -12.06 -2.55 10.33
N TRP A 134 -12.74 -1.81 9.45
CA TRP A 134 -13.46 -0.60 9.83
C TRP A 134 -14.59 -0.94 10.81
N HIS A 135 -14.58 -0.31 11.97
CA HIS A 135 -15.61 -0.42 12.98
C HIS A 135 -16.01 0.98 13.45
N TRP A 136 -17.26 1.35 13.20
CA TRP A 136 -17.77 2.66 13.55
C TRP A 136 -18.92 2.51 14.55
N GLU A 137 -18.89 3.28 15.65
CA GLU A 137 -19.91 3.22 16.70
C GLU A 137 -21.28 3.70 16.19
N GLU A 138 -21.29 4.62 15.21
CA GLU A 138 -22.50 5.17 14.60
C GLU A 138 -23.16 4.21 13.59
N GLU A 139 -22.45 3.19 13.15
CA GLU A 139 -22.94 2.23 12.16
C GLU A 139 -23.70 1.06 12.82
N SER A 140 -24.56 0.42 12.02
CA SER A 140 -25.35 -0.72 12.49
C SER A 140 -24.46 -1.92 12.85
N ILE A 141 -24.96 -2.76 13.78
CA ILE A 141 -24.30 -4.02 14.15
C ILE A 141 -24.06 -4.90 12.91
N ASP A 142 -24.99 -4.92 11.96
CA ASP A 142 -24.86 -5.74 10.75
C ASP A 142 -23.81 -5.18 9.80
N TYR A 143 -23.69 -3.86 9.66
CA TYR A 143 -22.61 -3.21 8.92
C TYR A 143 -21.26 -3.60 9.50
N ASN A 144 -21.05 -3.38 10.80
CA ASN A 144 -19.78 -3.70 11.47
C ASN A 144 -19.44 -5.19 11.42
N ARG A 145 -20.44 -6.07 11.49
CA ARG A 145 -20.28 -7.51 11.33
C ARG A 145 -19.86 -7.89 9.90
N GLN A 146 -20.43 -7.25 8.88
CA GLN A 146 -20.08 -7.50 7.48
C GLN A 146 -18.66 -7.01 7.20
N MET A 147 -18.32 -5.81 7.64
CA MET A 147 -16.99 -5.23 7.51
C MET A 147 -15.90 -6.15 8.09
N ARG A 148 -16.13 -6.66 9.31
CA ARG A 148 -15.26 -7.66 9.94
C ARG A 148 -15.06 -8.88 9.05
N LYS A 149 -16.15 -9.45 8.51
CA LYS A 149 -16.09 -10.67 7.68
C LYS A 149 -15.29 -10.41 6.40
N ASP A 150 -15.52 -9.28 5.77
CA ASP A 150 -14.86 -8.92 4.51
C ASP A 150 -13.37 -8.71 4.73
N TYR A 151 -12.96 -7.96 5.75
CA TYR A 151 -11.57 -7.80 6.12
C TYR A 151 -10.89 -9.16 6.42
N GLN A 152 -11.48 -9.96 7.29
CA GLN A 152 -10.92 -11.26 7.67
C GLN A 152 -10.79 -12.21 6.48
N ARG A 153 -11.72 -12.16 5.53
CA ARG A 153 -11.65 -12.96 4.30
C ARG A 153 -10.42 -12.59 3.47
N GLU A 154 -10.15 -11.30 3.29
CA GLU A 154 -9.01 -10.85 2.49
C GLU A 154 -7.68 -11.15 3.20
N ILE A 155 -7.56 -10.86 4.50
CA ILE A 155 -6.34 -11.11 5.26
C ILE A 155 -5.97 -12.61 5.32
N ARG A 156 -6.94 -13.51 5.37
CA ARG A 156 -6.67 -14.96 5.35
C ARG A 156 -5.98 -15.43 4.07
N LYS A 157 -6.10 -14.72 2.96
CA LYS A 157 -5.35 -15.02 1.74
C LYS A 157 -3.83 -14.82 1.92
N LEU A 158 -3.43 -14.00 2.88
CA LEU A 158 -2.03 -13.69 3.20
C LEU A 158 -1.37 -14.66 4.18
N VAL A 159 -2.11 -15.56 4.83
CA VAL A 159 -1.64 -16.40 5.96
C VAL A 159 -0.36 -17.19 5.65
N ARG A 160 -0.19 -17.66 4.42
CA ARG A 160 0.99 -18.47 4.00
C ARG A 160 2.09 -17.63 3.33
N LYS A 161 1.90 -16.34 3.17
CA LYS A 161 2.86 -15.45 2.52
C LYS A 161 3.92 -15.01 3.54
N LYS A 162 5.19 -15.16 3.21
CA LYS A 162 6.29 -14.69 4.06
C LYS A 162 6.59 -13.23 3.76
N ILE A 163 5.75 -12.32 4.28
CA ILE A 163 5.88 -10.88 4.07
C ILE A 163 7.07 -10.36 4.88
N ASP A 164 8.00 -9.68 4.21
CA ASP A 164 9.17 -9.05 4.85
C ASP A 164 8.77 -7.74 5.53
N LEU A 165 7.88 -6.96 4.90
CA LEU A 165 7.40 -5.68 5.42
C LEU A 165 5.93 -5.48 5.07
N ALA A 166 5.15 -4.99 6.03
CA ALA A 166 3.73 -4.68 5.86
C ALA A 166 3.42 -3.25 6.34
N PHE A 167 2.77 -2.48 5.48
CA PHE A 167 2.12 -1.21 5.81
C PHE A 167 0.64 -1.48 6.01
N VAL A 168 0.16 -1.30 7.23
CA VAL A 168 -1.21 -1.60 7.63
C VAL A 168 -1.89 -0.39 8.24
N VAL A 169 -3.20 -0.30 8.09
CA VAL A 169 -3.98 0.85 8.55
C VAL A 169 -4.07 0.86 10.08
N LEU A 170 -3.82 2.03 10.67
CA LEU A 170 -4.15 2.36 12.04
C LEU A 170 -4.89 3.70 12.03
N ASP A 171 -6.19 3.68 12.23
CA ASP A 171 -7.01 4.89 12.26
C ASP A 171 -7.52 5.17 13.68
N PRO A 172 -6.99 6.20 14.36
CA PRO A 172 -7.39 6.54 15.73
C PRO A 172 -8.85 6.98 15.84
N ARG A 173 -9.52 7.35 14.75
CA ARG A 173 -10.95 7.70 14.74
C ARG A 173 -11.84 6.52 15.15
N GLN A 174 -11.36 5.28 15.01
CA GLN A 174 -12.07 4.07 15.44
C GLN A 174 -12.00 3.84 16.97
N GLY A 175 -11.36 4.72 17.74
CA GLY A 175 -11.27 4.61 19.20
C GLY A 175 -10.69 3.26 19.65
N GLY A 176 -11.39 2.54 20.53
CA GLY A 176 -10.96 1.24 21.03
C GLY A 176 -10.85 0.14 19.96
N ALA A 177 -11.47 0.30 18.81
CA ALA A 177 -11.41 -0.66 17.71
C ALA A 177 -10.22 -0.44 16.74
N ALA A 178 -9.47 0.64 16.88
CA ALA A 178 -8.39 1.03 15.97
C ALA A 178 -7.34 -0.07 15.73
N PHE A 179 -7.07 -0.90 16.72
CA PHE A 179 -6.08 -1.98 16.63
C PHE A 179 -6.65 -3.31 16.13
N SER A 180 -7.97 -3.45 16.01
CA SER A 180 -8.62 -4.74 15.70
C SER A 180 -8.14 -5.34 14.38
N GLY A 181 -7.91 -4.50 13.35
CA GLY A 181 -7.39 -4.93 12.06
C GLY A 181 -5.95 -5.42 12.16
N ILE A 182 -5.09 -4.68 12.82
CA ILE A 182 -3.67 -5.00 13.02
C ILE A 182 -3.52 -6.29 13.83
N GLU A 183 -4.24 -6.41 14.94
CA GLU A 183 -4.20 -7.60 15.79
C GLU A 183 -4.61 -8.85 15.03
N PHE A 184 -5.67 -8.78 14.23
CA PHE A 184 -6.11 -9.90 13.42
C PHE A 184 -5.06 -10.25 12.34
N PHE A 185 -4.50 -9.26 11.64
CA PHE A 185 -3.46 -9.46 10.64
C PHE A 185 -2.25 -10.23 11.20
N TYR A 186 -1.78 -9.84 12.38
CA TYR A 186 -0.66 -10.53 13.03
C TYR A 186 -1.03 -11.91 13.56
N ALA A 187 -2.19 -12.06 14.21
CA ALA A 187 -2.63 -13.33 14.79
C ALA A 187 -2.77 -14.43 13.73
N GLU A 188 -3.39 -14.14 12.60
CA GLU A 188 -3.55 -15.09 11.49
C GLU A 188 -2.21 -15.52 10.89
N ARG A 189 -1.18 -14.67 10.91
CA ARG A 189 0.11 -14.95 10.29
C ARG A 189 1.09 -15.70 11.21
N GLN A 190 1.05 -15.49 12.51
CA GLN A 190 2.03 -16.03 13.44
C GLN A 190 1.48 -17.08 14.39
N GLY A 191 0.17 -17.29 14.43
CA GLY A 191 -0.48 -18.18 15.38
C GLY A 191 -0.32 -17.75 16.85
N LYS A 192 0.07 -16.50 17.11
CA LYS A 192 0.23 -15.91 18.43
C LYS A 192 -0.47 -14.57 18.49
N PRO A 193 -1.12 -14.21 19.59
CA PRO A 193 -1.65 -12.86 19.77
C PRO A 193 -0.48 -11.85 19.71
N CYS A 194 -0.66 -10.80 18.92
CA CYS A 194 0.32 -9.73 18.82
C CYS A 194 0.33 -8.92 20.13
N VAL A 195 1.53 -8.62 20.61
CA VAL A 195 1.70 -7.55 21.61
C VAL A 195 1.91 -6.26 20.81
N PRO A 196 0.98 -5.31 20.86
CA PRO A 196 0.93 -4.15 19.93
C PRO A 196 2.16 -3.23 19.93
N ASN A 197 3.02 -3.29 20.94
CA ASN A 197 3.93 -2.20 21.27
C ASN A 197 5.32 -2.22 20.61
N ALA A 198 5.67 -3.20 19.76
CA ALA A 198 7.07 -3.29 19.35
C ALA A 198 7.37 -2.72 17.96
N TYR A 199 6.41 -2.60 17.05
CA TYR A 199 6.66 -2.20 15.66
C TYR A 199 5.97 -0.90 15.23
N VAL A 200 4.80 -0.56 15.78
CA VAL A 200 4.04 0.63 15.40
C VAL A 200 4.70 1.90 15.96
N GLU A 201 5.25 1.86 17.16
CA GLU A 201 5.90 3.04 17.79
C GLU A 201 7.20 3.47 17.10
N ARG A 202 7.90 2.58 16.41
CA ARG A 202 9.16 2.93 15.74
C ARG A 202 9.00 3.54 14.35
N LEU A 203 7.87 3.34 13.69
CA LEU A 203 7.62 3.88 12.34
C LEU A 203 6.88 5.23 12.35
N TRP A 204 6.26 5.62 13.47
CA TRP A 204 5.36 6.78 13.55
C TRP A 204 5.91 8.03 14.20
N ILE A 205 7.10 8.03 14.83
CA ILE A 205 7.46 9.09 15.78
C ILE A 205 8.36 10.20 15.24
N ASP A 206 9.11 10.04 14.16
CA ASP A 206 10.09 11.08 13.82
C ASP A 206 10.35 11.43 12.35
N GLY A 207 9.55 10.92 11.40
CA GLY A 207 9.78 11.22 9.98
C GLY A 207 11.15 10.76 9.47
N SER A 208 11.82 9.86 10.18
CA SER A 208 13.12 9.33 9.81
C SER A 208 13.01 8.13 8.88
N SER A 209 14.06 7.89 8.10
CA SER A 209 14.19 6.69 7.28
C SER A 209 14.66 5.51 8.15
N ALA A 210 14.04 4.34 8.00
CA ALA A 210 14.48 3.11 8.61
C ALA A 210 15.25 2.23 7.59
N TYR A 211 16.24 1.47 8.07
CA TYR A 211 17.04 0.54 7.25
C TYR A 211 16.93 -0.86 7.84
N PHE A 212 16.81 -1.88 6.96
CA PHE A 212 16.81 -3.30 7.30
C PHE A 212 17.88 -4.08 6.56
#